data_46b318fb8bb8fbea4c3b19e90e2b3189
#
_entry.id   46b318fb8bb8fbea4c3b19e90e2b3189
#
_cell.length_a   1.000
_cell.length_b   1.000
_cell.length_c   1.000
_cell.angle_alpha   90.00
_cell.angle_beta   90.00
_cell.angle_gamma   90.00
#
_symmetry.space_group_name_H-M   'P 1'
#
loop_
_entity.id
_entity.type
_entity.pdbx_description
1 polymer ?
#
loop_
_entity_poly.entity_id
_entity_poly.type
_entity_poly.pdbx_seq_one_letter_code
_entity_poly.pdbx_strand_id
1 'polypeptide(L)'
;MKKVLCVFLLLALIFCETVPAFALCDSMQAGQTQTICMSSTGYGTSYGYIDTEGNLWMWGENNNGCLGQPLSVDRLDSPTLVMSGVAAFKVNAGSTIVLKTDGTAWTWGYDYNHGVREAWNSKPGNEKWTLGYGPEPYKVGDHVAAVSVGSNHQFGILKDDGTLWTWGYDYVGDLGYVPYDVNLPDSYYVVGGLEEGQSVADNRTPTKPYKIMDGVKAFAMGYNNGMAIKTDNTLWYWGCDPWVTGKAASYAYAPMKILDNVSSFTIGYHVVGAVLTNGQFWQWGGAMGVEPSLIPLAKRKKVMDNVKFAMTDYTDIPTLNDDNRKISYDQTYIVTTDGKLYGMSGKEYLMDNVVCVSNSLFLKKDGTLYERKAVYNDIDEYNREFDHYEVVRVADGVAMPGQPFSSLRKKIGNFVDVREGDWFAGPVEWAVERSITAGTTPTTFSPNQTCTTAQILTFLWVAAGQNQPKEDNPFSDVSEANYFYRPALWASENGLVDGDVFGGDTPCTRAAVVTYLWKLAGSPETAVSSQFTDVPADAEYAQAVAWAVKEGVTAGLSANTFGPDNICTRAQIVTFLKAALD
;
A
#
# COMPACT_ATOMS: atom_id res chain seq x y z
N MET A 1 -55.85 12.15 33.38
CA MET A 1 -55.21 12.84 32.25
C MET A 1 -53.69 12.90 32.55
N LYS A 2 -52.95 11.90 32.16
CA LYS A 2 -51.49 11.89 32.25
C LYS A 2 -50.93 11.92 30.83
N LYS A 3 -50.27 13.02 30.48
CA LYS A 3 -49.57 13.19 29.21
C LYS A 3 -48.34 12.31 29.20
N VAL A 4 -48.32 11.37 28.29
CA VAL A 4 -47.13 10.58 27.97
C VAL A 4 -46.28 11.42 27.03
N LEU A 5 -45.11 11.83 27.53
CA LEU A 5 -44.10 12.56 26.76
C LEU A 5 -43.23 11.50 26.05
N CYS A 6 -43.46 11.29 24.75
CA CYS A 6 -42.55 10.55 23.90
C CYS A 6 -41.30 11.37 23.67
N VAL A 7 -40.21 10.98 24.32
CA VAL A 7 -38.86 11.44 24.01
C VAL A 7 -38.38 10.65 22.79
N PHE A 8 -38.42 11.28 21.62
CA PHE A 8 -37.67 10.81 20.47
C PHE A 8 -36.18 11.03 20.75
N LEU A 9 -35.50 9.95 21.15
CA LEU A 9 -34.05 9.90 21.06
C LEU A 9 -33.69 9.87 19.57
N LEU A 10 -33.39 11.03 18.97
CA LEU A 10 -32.61 11.10 17.76
C LEU A 10 -31.21 10.57 18.10
N LEU A 11 -30.96 9.30 17.78
CA LEU A 11 -29.61 8.81 17.57
C LEU A 11 -29.08 9.52 16.32
N ALA A 12 -28.43 10.64 16.50
CA ALA A 12 -27.48 11.16 15.54
C ALA A 12 -26.37 10.10 15.45
N LEU A 13 -26.49 9.20 14.46
CA LEU A 13 -25.36 8.51 13.90
C LEU A 13 -24.45 9.60 13.36
N ILE A 14 -23.53 10.06 14.19
CA ILE A 14 -22.33 10.72 13.74
C ILE A 14 -21.62 9.65 12.93
N PHE A 15 -21.85 9.68 11.61
CA PHE A 15 -20.86 9.16 10.68
C PHE A 15 -19.61 9.98 10.98
N CYS A 16 -18.77 9.44 11.83
CA CYS A 16 -17.39 9.79 11.84
C CYS A 16 -16.90 9.33 10.46
N GLU A 17 -17.05 10.20 9.46
CA GLU A 17 -16.23 10.12 8.27
C GLU A 17 -14.81 10.11 8.82
N THR A 18 -14.23 8.92 8.88
CA THR A 18 -12.79 8.77 9.07
C THR A 18 -12.19 9.54 7.90
N VAL A 19 -11.79 10.78 8.18
CA VAL A 19 -10.98 11.56 7.26
C VAL A 19 -9.87 10.61 6.84
N PRO A 20 -9.74 10.23 5.57
CA PRO A 20 -8.72 9.31 5.15
C PRO A 20 -7.40 9.89 5.64
N ALA A 21 -6.67 9.10 6.42
CA ALA A 21 -5.37 9.49 6.90
C ALA A 21 -4.48 9.64 5.67
N PHE A 22 -4.16 10.88 5.32
CA PHE A 22 -3.41 11.17 4.11
C PHE A 22 -1.99 10.67 4.27
N ALA A 23 -1.51 9.94 3.26
CA ALA A 23 -0.15 9.46 3.21
C ALA A 23 0.81 10.64 3.33
N LEU A 24 1.64 10.56 4.33
CA LEU A 24 2.71 11.48 4.56
C LEU A 24 3.87 11.03 3.69
N CYS A 25 4.37 11.88 2.83
CA CYS A 25 5.39 11.49 1.86
C CYS A 25 6.71 11.04 2.52
N ASP A 26 7.00 11.48 3.73
CA ASP A 26 8.16 11.04 4.52
C ASP A 26 7.86 9.90 5.47
N SER A 27 6.73 9.95 6.19
CA SER A 27 6.34 8.90 7.12
C SER A 27 5.25 8.01 6.52
N MET A 28 5.60 6.77 6.19
CA MET A 28 4.63 5.80 5.70
C MET A 28 3.72 5.30 6.82
N GLN A 29 2.41 5.38 6.59
CA GLN A 29 1.40 4.80 7.46
C GLN A 29 1.07 3.36 7.07
N ALA A 30 0.86 2.52 8.07
CA ALA A 30 0.50 1.14 7.88
C ALA A 30 -0.77 0.98 7.02
N GLY A 31 -0.70 0.13 6.00
CA GLY A 31 -1.83 -0.22 5.15
C GLY A 31 -2.28 0.86 4.15
N GLN A 32 -1.51 1.94 4.00
CA GLN A 32 -1.85 3.06 3.10
C GLN A 32 -0.85 3.21 1.97
N THR A 33 -1.36 3.67 0.81
CA THR A 33 -0.56 3.91 -0.40
C THR A 33 0.36 5.11 -0.25
N GLN A 34 1.61 4.98 -0.74
CA GLN A 34 2.50 6.11 -1.00
C GLN A 34 2.84 6.12 -2.49
N THR A 35 2.39 7.13 -3.19
CA THR A 35 2.23 7.10 -4.64
C THR A 35 3.21 7.96 -5.41
N ILE A 36 4.00 8.80 -4.76
CA ILE A 36 5.09 9.57 -5.38
C ILE A 36 6.34 9.51 -4.51
N CYS A 37 7.49 9.47 -5.14
CA CYS A 37 8.79 9.59 -4.46
C CYS A 37 9.81 10.22 -5.40
N MET A 38 10.64 11.08 -4.86
CA MET A 38 11.83 11.62 -5.49
C MET A 38 12.98 11.53 -4.51
N SER A 39 14.16 11.15 -4.97
CA SER A 39 15.41 11.21 -4.22
C SER A 39 16.41 12.03 -4.99
N SER A 40 16.98 13.02 -4.35
CA SER A 40 18.12 13.78 -4.87
C SER A 40 19.32 13.50 -3.96
N THR A 41 20.39 13.00 -4.53
CA THR A 41 21.64 12.74 -3.83
C THR A 41 22.78 13.37 -4.62
N GLY A 42 23.96 13.48 -4.03
CA GLY A 42 25.16 13.97 -4.74
C GLY A 42 25.53 13.17 -5.99
N TYR A 43 24.87 12.06 -6.25
CA TYR A 43 25.06 11.18 -7.42
C TYR A 43 23.96 11.33 -8.48
N GLY A 44 22.97 12.20 -8.26
CA GLY A 44 21.87 12.44 -9.19
C GLY A 44 20.48 12.28 -8.59
N THR A 45 19.46 12.43 -9.43
CA THR A 45 18.06 12.44 -9.00
C THR A 45 17.28 11.30 -9.66
N SER A 46 16.60 10.52 -8.83
CA SER A 46 15.69 9.46 -9.24
C SER A 46 14.26 9.81 -8.83
N TYR A 47 13.31 9.52 -9.68
CA TYR A 47 11.91 9.86 -9.53
C TYR A 47 11.02 8.64 -9.70
N GLY A 48 9.82 8.68 -9.13
CA GLY A 48 8.80 7.70 -9.44
C GLY A 48 7.40 8.12 -8.99
N TYR A 49 6.42 7.47 -9.61
CA TYR A 49 5.01 7.53 -9.19
C TYR A 49 4.31 6.20 -9.43
N ILE A 50 3.20 5.99 -8.71
CA ILE A 50 2.28 4.88 -8.91
C ILE A 50 1.02 5.43 -9.59
N ASP A 51 0.57 4.81 -10.67
CA ASP A 51 -0.68 5.16 -11.33
C ASP A 51 -1.91 4.53 -10.63
N THR A 52 -3.11 4.87 -11.10
CA THR A 52 -4.37 4.37 -10.52
C THR A 52 -4.58 2.86 -10.69
N GLU A 53 -3.77 2.20 -11.52
CA GLU A 53 -3.78 0.74 -11.72
C GLU A 53 -2.74 0.02 -10.87
N GLY A 54 -1.97 0.76 -10.05
CA GLY A 54 -0.91 0.22 -9.21
C GLY A 54 0.38 -0.11 -9.97
N ASN A 55 0.62 0.53 -11.11
CA ASN A 55 1.87 0.41 -11.84
C ASN A 55 2.86 1.46 -11.32
N LEU A 56 4.08 1.01 -11.01
CA LEU A 56 5.20 1.88 -10.63
C LEU A 56 5.94 2.33 -11.89
N TRP A 57 6.00 3.63 -12.10
CA TRP A 57 6.75 4.31 -13.15
C TRP A 57 7.93 5.05 -12.54
N MET A 58 9.12 4.88 -13.09
CA MET A 58 10.33 5.54 -12.60
C MET A 58 11.15 6.16 -13.74
N TRP A 59 11.89 7.24 -13.44
CA TRP A 59 12.80 7.92 -14.35
C TRP A 59 13.91 8.64 -13.58
N GLY A 60 14.86 9.22 -14.31
CA GLY A 60 16.04 9.90 -13.73
C GLY A 60 17.26 9.00 -13.73
N GLU A 61 18.17 9.22 -12.79
CA GLU A 61 19.44 8.48 -12.68
C GLU A 61 19.23 7.05 -12.17
N ASN A 62 19.86 6.08 -12.86
CA ASN A 62 19.78 4.66 -12.54
C ASN A 62 21.00 4.18 -11.72
N ASN A 63 21.44 4.97 -10.77
CA ASN A 63 22.59 4.64 -9.92
C ASN A 63 22.39 3.27 -9.26
N ASN A 64 23.38 2.38 -9.43
CA ASN A 64 23.35 1.01 -8.89
C ASN A 64 22.14 0.17 -9.35
N GLY A 65 21.45 0.55 -10.40
CA GLY A 65 20.26 -0.15 -10.89
C GLY A 65 18.97 0.18 -10.11
N CYS A 66 18.93 1.30 -9.37
CA CYS A 66 17.77 1.65 -8.52
C CYS A 66 16.46 1.85 -9.28
N LEU A 67 16.50 2.11 -10.58
CA LEU A 67 15.31 2.17 -11.42
C LEU A 67 14.86 0.80 -11.96
N GLY A 68 15.46 -0.30 -11.48
CA GLY A 68 15.13 -1.66 -11.96
C GLY A 68 15.59 -1.91 -13.41
N GLN A 69 16.52 -1.11 -13.92
CA GLN A 69 17.10 -1.24 -15.25
C GLN A 69 18.52 -1.80 -15.18
N PRO A 70 18.99 -2.47 -16.25
CA PRO A 70 20.38 -2.95 -16.33
C PRO A 70 21.38 -1.85 -15.98
N LEU A 71 22.51 -2.22 -15.37
CA LEU A 71 23.58 -1.28 -14.97
C LEU A 71 24.24 -0.55 -16.16
N SER A 72 23.99 -1.01 -17.40
CA SER A 72 24.43 -0.33 -18.63
C SER A 72 23.53 0.85 -19.02
N VAL A 73 22.41 1.04 -18.33
CA VAL A 73 21.50 2.17 -18.49
C VAL A 73 21.77 3.15 -17.36
N ASP A 74 22.42 4.26 -17.65
CA ASP A 74 22.79 5.25 -16.64
C ASP A 74 21.59 6.11 -16.21
N ARG A 75 20.65 6.36 -17.15
CA ARG A 75 19.53 7.27 -16.95
C ARG A 75 18.31 6.89 -17.78
N LEU A 76 17.13 7.20 -17.28
CA LEU A 76 15.85 7.20 -18.03
C LEU A 76 15.32 8.64 -18.12
N ASP A 77 15.14 9.16 -19.32
CA ASP A 77 14.71 10.54 -19.55
C ASP A 77 13.19 10.75 -19.42
N SER A 78 12.43 9.68 -19.34
CA SER A 78 10.96 9.70 -19.22
C SER A 78 10.46 8.57 -18.33
N PRO A 79 9.26 8.72 -17.71
CA PRO A 79 8.66 7.67 -16.91
C PRO A 79 8.59 6.33 -17.66
N THR A 80 9.20 5.31 -17.09
CA THR A 80 9.25 3.94 -17.62
C THR A 80 8.62 2.99 -16.61
N LEU A 81 7.78 2.06 -17.10
CA LEU A 81 7.14 1.04 -16.26
C LEU A 81 8.18 0.09 -15.68
N VAL A 82 8.20 -0.02 -14.35
CA VAL A 82 9.15 -0.88 -13.61
C VAL A 82 8.47 -2.11 -13.02
N MET A 83 7.31 -1.92 -12.40
CA MET A 83 6.61 -3.00 -11.70
C MET A 83 5.12 -2.73 -11.60
N SER A 84 4.30 -3.79 -11.66
CA SER A 84 2.85 -3.72 -11.43
C SER A 84 2.46 -4.30 -10.06
N GLY A 85 1.27 -3.93 -9.58
CA GLY A 85 0.75 -4.37 -8.29
C GLY A 85 1.47 -3.72 -7.10
N VAL A 86 1.91 -2.48 -7.26
CA VAL A 86 2.63 -1.71 -6.23
C VAL A 86 1.66 -0.83 -5.45
N ALA A 87 1.75 -0.89 -4.12
CA ALA A 87 0.95 -0.07 -3.20
C ALA A 87 1.72 1.13 -2.66
N ALA A 88 3.03 0.96 -2.46
CA ALA A 88 3.90 2.00 -1.95
C ALA A 88 5.35 1.73 -2.38
N PHE A 89 6.15 2.77 -2.47
CA PHE A 89 7.57 2.65 -2.74
C PHE A 89 8.36 3.82 -2.17
N LYS A 90 9.65 3.60 -1.98
CA LYS A 90 10.63 4.66 -1.67
C LYS A 90 11.89 4.38 -2.48
N VAL A 91 12.46 5.42 -3.08
CA VAL A 91 13.79 5.40 -3.68
C VAL A 91 14.68 6.37 -2.93
N ASN A 92 15.89 5.98 -2.60
CA ASN A 92 16.88 6.86 -1.98
C ASN A 92 18.30 6.32 -2.17
N ALA A 93 19.25 7.20 -2.41
CA ALA A 93 20.70 6.92 -2.51
C ALA A 93 21.06 5.71 -3.40
N GLY A 94 20.33 5.49 -4.49
CA GLY A 94 20.55 4.35 -5.39
C GLY A 94 19.95 3.03 -4.93
N SER A 95 19.09 3.06 -3.91
CA SER A 95 18.32 1.90 -3.41
C SER A 95 16.83 2.13 -3.58
N THR A 96 16.09 1.09 -3.90
CA THR A 96 14.61 1.14 -4.00
C THR A 96 14.00 0.03 -3.16
N ILE A 97 12.96 0.38 -2.41
CA ILE A 97 12.11 -0.57 -1.70
C ILE A 97 10.64 -0.37 -2.12
N VAL A 98 9.96 -1.48 -2.34
CA VAL A 98 8.57 -1.51 -2.83
C VAL A 98 7.73 -2.39 -1.92
N LEU A 99 6.52 -1.93 -1.65
CA LEU A 99 5.45 -2.71 -1.05
C LEU A 99 4.41 -3.03 -2.11
N LYS A 100 4.13 -4.29 -2.32
CA LYS A 100 3.10 -4.75 -3.26
C LYS A 100 1.72 -4.79 -2.59
N THR A 101 0.68 -4.76 -3.41
CA THR A 101 -0.72 -4.83 -2.96
C THR A 101 -1.09 -6.16 -2.28
N ASP A 102 -0.25 -7.19 -2.44
CA ASP A 102 -0.36 -8.50 -1.77
C ASP A 102 0.31 -8.53 -0.38
N GLY A 103 0.86 -7.40 0.10
CA GLY A 103 1.53 -7.29 1.38
C GLY A 103 2.98 -7.81 1.40
N THR A 104 3.58 -8.06 0.23
CA THR A 104 5.00 -8.44 0.14
C THR A 104 5.88 -7.22 -0.08
N ALA A 105 7.04 -7.17 0.57
CA ALA A 105 8.05 -6.12 0.36
C ALA A 105 9.22 -6.64 -0.46
N TRP A 106 9.71 -5.81 -1.37
CA TRP A 106 10.79 -6.10 -2.31
C TRP A 106 11.78 -4.94 -2.38
N THR A 107 13.06 -5.24 -2.58
CA THR A 107 14.12 -4.23 -2.72
C THR A 107 15.07 -4.56 -3.85
N TRP A 108 15.72 -3.53 -4.40
CA TRP A 108 16.77 -3.63 -5.39
C TRP A 108 17.63 -2.36 -5.39
N GLY A 109 18.67 -2.33 -6.22
CA GLY A 109 19.64 -1.24 -6.26
C GLY A 109 20.82 -1.54 -5.37
N TYR A 110 21.33 -0.53 -4.67
CA TYR A 110 22.47 -0.67 -3.77
C TYR A 110 22.04 -1.33 -2.45
N ASP A 111 22.70 -2.43 -2.10
CA ASP A 111 22.52 -3.09 -0.81
C ASP A 111 23.89 -3.29 -0.14
N TYR A 112 24.17 -2.46 0.84
CA TYR A 112 25.44 -2.51 1.57
C TYR A 112 25.64 -3.84 2.31
N ASN A 113 24.58 -4.58 2.59
CA ASN A 113 24.59 -5.70 3.54
C ASN A 113 24.13 -7.05 3.01
N HIS A 114 24.37 -7.36 1.76
CA HIS A 114 24.36 -8.75 1.28
C HIS A 114 23.00 -9.46 1.05
N GLY A 115 21.84 -8.89 1.33
CA GLY A 115 20.56 -9.57 1.04
C GLY A 115 20.35 -9.72 -0.48
N VAL A 116 20.49 -8.63 -1.23
CA VAL A 116 20.50 -8.65 -2.70
C VAL A 116 21.70 -9.40 -3.24
N ARG A 117 22.88 -9.29 -2.59
CA ARG A 117 24.11 -9.97 -2.97
C ARG A 117 23.99 -11.49 -2.88
N GLU A 118 23.41 -12.06 -1.83
CA GLU A 118 23.21 -13.51 -1.72
C GLU A 118 22.28 -14.03 -2.82
N ALA A 119 21.19 -13.31 -3.10
CA ALA A 119 20.27 -13.66 -4.18
C ALA A 119 20.91 -13.51 -5.57
N TRP A 120 21.73 -12.48 -5.79
CA TRP A 120 22.46 -12.26 -7.03
C TRP A 120 23.57 -13.29 -7.23
N ASN A 121 24.39 -13.55 -6.21
CA ASN A 121 25.49 -14.52 -6.26
C ASN A 121 25.01 -15.97 -6.37
N SER A 122 23.75 -16.26 -6.02
CA SER A 122 23.16 -17.59 -6.22
C SER A 122 22.79 -17.89 -7.69
N LYS A 123 22.80 -16.86 -8.57
CA LYS A 123 22.58 -17.05 -10.01
C LYS A 123 23.89 -17.48 -10.70
N PRO A 124 23.88 -18.54 -11.55
CA PRO A 124 25.08 -18.97 -12.29
C PRO A 124 25.67 -17.83 -13.13
N GLY A 125 26.97 -17.60 -12.98
CA GLY A 125 27.73 -16.57 -13.71
C GLY A 125 27.92 -15.24 -12.97
N ASN A 126 27.29 -15.07 -11.80
CA ASN A 126 27.37 -13.84 -11.01
C ASN A 126 28.31 -13.95 -9.79
N GLU A 127 29.06 -15.04 -9.66
CA GLU A 127 29.85 -15.37 -8.45
C GLU A 127 31.02 -14.42 -8.14
N LYS A 128 31.27 -13.41 -9.00
CA LYS A 128 32.44 -12.51 -8.89
C LYS A 128 32.11 -11.09 -8.38
N TRP A 129 30.85 -10.77 -8.10
CA TRP A 129 30.51 -9.42 -7.68
C TRP A 129 30.75 -9.23 -6.18
N THR A 130 31.68 -8.35 -5.86
CA THR A 130 32.09 -8.05 -4.48
C THR A 130 31.25 -6.94 -3.82
N LEU A 131 30.40 -6.25 -4.60
CA LEU A 131 29.53 -5.17 -4.13
C LEU A 131 28.06 -5.60 -4.27
N GLY A 132 27.26 -5.35 -3.25
CA GLY A 132 25.84 -5.67 -3.24
C GLY A 132 25.02 -4.61 -3.97
N TYR A 133 24.94 -4.66 -5.30
CA TYR A 133 24.00 -3.83 -6.07
C TYR A 133 23.52 -4.57 -7.32
N GLY A 134 22.30 -4.27 -7.74
CA GLY A 134 21.71 -4.84 -8.94
C GLY A 134 20.26 -4.44 -9.16
N PRO A 135 19.79 -4.50 -10.41
CA PRO A 135 18.44 -4.10 -10.78
C PRO A 135 17.35 -5.12 -10.43
N GLU A 136 17.74 -6.32 -10.00
CA GLU A 136 16.82 -7.44 -9.79
C GLU A 136 16.08 -7.32 -8.45
N PRO A 137 14.73 -7.33 -8.45
CA PRO A 137 13.97 -7.29 -7.20
C PRO A 137 14.20 -8.52 -6.33
N TYR A 138 14.44 -8.30 -5.04
CA TYR A 138 14.59 -9.33 -4.02
C TYR A 138 13.52 -9.14 -2.92
N LYS A 139 12.82 -10.23 -2.56
CA LYS A 139 11.78 -10.22 -1.53
C LYS A 139 12.41 -10.16 -0.14
N VAL A 140 12.01 -9.18 0.68
CA VAL A 140 12.54 -8.94 2.03
C VAL A 140 11.51 -9.16 3.14
N GLY A 141 10.23 -9.31 2.82
CA GLY A 141 9.22 -9.55 3.85
C GLY A 141 7.84 -9.90 3.33
N ASP A 142 7.08 -10.53 4.22
CA ASP A 142 5.64 -10.81 4.09
C ASP A 142 4.90 -10.09 5.21
N HIS A 143 3.59 -9.90 5.04
CA HIS A 143 2.74 -9.20 6.02
C HIS A 143 3.24 -7.78 6.30
N VAL A 144 3.66 -7.08 5.24
CA VAL A 144 4.20 -5.73 5.32
C VAL A 144 3.10 -4.72 5.04
N ALA A 145 3.03 -3.69 5.89
CA ALA A 145 2.06 -2.61 5.82
C ALA A 145 2.66 -1.26 5.41
N ALA A 146 3.98 -1.07 5.59
CA ALA A 146 4.70 0.12 5.11
C ALA A 146 6.19 -0.19 4.93
N VAL A 147 6.87 0.58 4.06
CA VAL A 147 8.29 0.42 3.73
C VAL A 147 9.00 1.78 3.74
N SER A 148 10.29 1.82 4.05
CA SER A 148 11.11 3.03 3.94
C SER A 148 12.57 2.67 3.70
N VAL A 149 13.30 3.57 3.01
CA VAL A 149 14.76 3.53 2.85
C VAL A 149 15.35 4.90 3.12
N GLY A 150 16.39 4.94 3.94
CA GLY A 150 17.15 6.15 4.28
C GLY A 150 18.30 6.41 3.31
N SER A 151 18.92 7.59 3.42
CA SER A 151 19.96 8.05 2.50
C SER A 151 21.30 7.32 2.66
N ASN A 152 21.52 6.64 3.77
CA ASN A 152 22.70 5.79 4.01
C ASN A 152 22.37 4.30 3.94
N HIS A 153 21.43 3.93 3.05
CA HIS A 153 21.07 2.52 2.80
C HIS A 153 20.53 1.78 4.04
N GLN A 154 19.85 2.50 4.93
CA GLN A 154 19.05 1.91 6.00
C GLN A 154 17.67 1.57 5.44
N PHE A 155 17.22 0.35 5.68
CA PHE A 155 15.90 -0.12 5.27
C PHE A 155 15.01 -0.34 6.49
N GLY A 156 13.73 -0.14 6.29
CA GLY A 156 12.71 -0.45 7.30
C GLY A 156 11.44 -1.01 6.69
N ILE A 157 10.82 -1.94 7.40
CA ILE A 157 9.47 -2.43 7.14
C ILE A 157 8.63 -2.36 8.41
N LEU A 158 7.40 -1.90 8.25
CA LEU A 158 6.37 -1.99 9.26
C LEU A 158 5.44 -3.12 8.88
N LYS A 159 5.24 -4.09 9.76
CA LYS A 159 4.32 -5.20 9.52
C LYS A 159 2.89 -4.81 9.89
N ASP A 160 1.93 -5.60 9.40
CA ASP A 160 0.49 -5.42 9.64
C ASP A 160 0.11 -5.62 11.13
N ASP A 161 0.94 -6.31 11.90
CA ASP A 161 0.82 -6.46 13.36
C ASP A 161 1.35 -5.24 14.16
N GLY A 162 1.82 -4.20 13.49
CA GLY A 162 2.37 -2.99 14.11
C GLY A 162 3.81 -3.13 14.59
N THR A 163 4.55 -4.17 14.21
CA THR A 163 5.97 -4.32 14.54
C THR A 163 6.85 -3.66 13.48
N LEU A 164 7.82 -2.84 13.93
CA LEU A 164 8.81 -2.18 13.08
C LEU A 164 10.12 -2.97 13.07
N TRP A 165 10.64 -3.22 11.86
CA TRP A 165 11.85 -3.98 11.60
C TRP A 165 12.79 -3.15 10.72
N THR A 166 14.10 -3.15 11.03
CA THR A 166 15.13 -2.40 10.30
C THR A 166 16.32 -3.28 9.97
N TRP A 167 17.04 -2.95 8.91
CA TRP A 167 18.30 -3.56 8.49
C TRP A 167 19.05 -2.59 7.58
N GLY A 168 20.27 -2.95 7.19
CA GLY A 168 21.08 -2.14 6.31
C GLY A 168 22.30 -1.58 7.02
N TYR A 169 22.85 -0.47 6.54
CA TYR A 169 24.04 0.15 7.10
C TYR A 169 23.74 0.83 8.43
N ASP A 170 24.52 0.52 9.46
CA ASP A 170 24.47 1.15 10.78
C ASP A 170 25.79 1.87 11.10
N TYR A 171 25.80 3.18 10.93
CA TYR A 171 26.97 4.00 11.22
C TYR A 171 26.97 4.51 12.66
N VAL A 172 25.82 4.91 13.16
CA VAL A 172 25.69 5.65 14.43
C VAL A 172 24.42 5.31 15.21
N GLY A 173 23.93 4.07 15.12
CA GLY A 173 22.67 3.64 15.71
C GLY A 173 21.46 3.93 14.83
N ASP A 174 21.68 4.13 13.54
CA ASP A 174 20.66 4.50 12.55
C ASP A 174 19.56 3.46 12.40
N LEU A 175 19.84 2.23 12.79
CA LEU A 175 18.89 1.13 12.70
C LEU A 175 18.01 0.99 13.95
N GLY A 176 18.29 1.74 15.03
CA GLY A 176 17.46 1.77 16.24
C GLY A 176 17.52 0.52 17.09
N TYR A 177 18.52 -0.32 16.90
CA TYR A 177 18.78 -1.45 17.78
C TYR A 177 20.15 -1.29 18.43
N VAL A 178 20.25 -1.83 19.63
CA VAL A 178 21.54 -1.93 20.32
C VAL A 178 22.15 -3.27 19.94
N PRO A 179 23.20 -3.32 19.13
CA PRO A 179 23.84 -4.60 18.77
C PRO A 179 24.68 -5.12 19.93
N TYR A 180 24.16 -5.02 21.17
CA TYR A 180 24.94 -5.12 22.37
C TYR A 180 24.76 -6.44 23.11
N ASP A 181 25.85 -7.16 23.25
CA ASP A 181 26.14 -7.80 24.52
C ASP A 181 26.67 -6.70 25.48
N VAL A 182 25.89 -6.32 26.50
CA VAL A 182 26.25 -5.32 27.54
C VAL A 182 27.55 -5.66 28.29
N ASN A 183 28.18 -6.77 28.00
CA ASN A 183 29.41 -7.24 28.61
C ASN A 183 30.67 -6.97 27.76
N LEU A 184 30.51 -6.34 26.58
CA LEU A 184 31.70 -5.95 25.79
C LEU A 184 32.23 -4.59 26.27
N PRO A 185 33.53 -4.41 26.43
CA PRO A 185 34.10 -3.15 26.91
C PRO A 185 33.86 -2.00 25.94
N ASP A 186 33.68 -0.78 26.47
CA ASP A 186 33.45 0.47 25.72
C ASP A 186 34.43 0.71 24.56
N SER A 187 35.62 0.10 24.59
CA SER A 187 36.58 0.18 23.49
C SER A 187 36.15 -0.53 22.19
N TYR A 188 35.14 -1.39 22.26
CA TYR A 188 34.54 -2.04 21.07
C TYR A 188 33.64 -1.10 20.27
N TYR A 189 33.29 0.02 20.84
CA TYR A 189 32.29 0.98 20.36
C TYR A 189 32.90 2.29 19.87
N VAL A 190 34.19 2.45 20.03
CA VAL A 190 34.93 3.61 19.57
C VAL A 190 35.38 3.34 18.14
N VAL A 191 34.88 4.17 17.23
CA VAL A 191 35.42 4.30 15.88
C VAL A 191 36.92 4.63 16.00
N GLY A 192 37.81 3.63 15.91
CA GLY A 192 39.23 3.89 16.02
C GLY A 192 40.11 2.67 16.23
N GLY A 193 39.53 1.48 16.37
CA GLY A 193 40.28 0.24 16.64
C GLY A 193 40.17 -0.83 15.56
N LEU A 194 40.05 -0.43 14.28
CA LEU A 194 40.12 -1.41 13.19
C LEU A 194 41.55 -1.77 12.89
N GLU A 195 41.86 -3.07 12.89
CA GLU A 195 43.07 -3.55 12.29
C GLU A 195 43.07 -3.26 10.78
N GLU A 196 44.26 -3.00 10.23
CA GLU A 196 44.45 -2.68 8.82
C GLU A 196 43.81 -3.75 7.93
N GLY A 197 42.67 -3.42 7.26
CA GLY A 197 41.89 -4.32 6.39
C GLY A 197 40.54 -4.79 6.93
N GLN A 198 40.13 -4.41 8.16
CA GLN A 198 38.78 -4.66 8.65
C GLN A 198 37.89 -3.44 8.47
N SER A 199 36.73 -3.61 7.81
CA SER A 199 35.73 -2.59 7.72
C SER A 199 34.76 -2.69 8.91
N VAL A 200 34.39 -1.55 9.50
CA VAL A 200 33.40 -1.45 10.59
C VAL A 200 32.06 -2.07 10.16
N ALA A 201 31.80 -2.09 8.86
CA ALA A 201 30.59 -2.60 8.25
C ALA A 201 30.38 -4.12 8.48
N ASP A 202 31.45 -4.89 8.63
CA ASP A 202 31.34 -6.35 8.62
C ASP A 202 30.78 -6.97 9.91
N ASN A 203 30.76 -6.24 11.02
CA ASN A 203 30.37 -6.78 12.33
C ASN A 203 29.13 -6.13 12.98
N ARG A 204 28.52 -5.07 12.41
CA ARG A 204 27.47 -4.28 13.07
C ARG A 204 26.14 -4.23 12.36
N THR A 205 26.06 -4.73 11.13
CA THR A 205 24.90 -4.52 10.29
C THR A 205 24.14 -5.83 10.11
N PRO A 206 22.87 -5.91 10.59
CA PRO A 206 22.07 -7.09 10.34
C PRO A 206 21.81 -7.22 8.84
N THR A 207 22.16 -8.37 8.32
CA THR A 207 21.87 -8.75 6.92
C THR A 207 20.39 -9.09 6.71
N LYS A 208 19.62 -9.13 7.79
CA LYS A 208 18.18 -9.47 7.81
C LYS A 208 17.43 -8.48 8.69
N PRO A 209 16.14 -8.24 8.42
CA PRO A 209 15.33 -7.37 9.26
C PRO A 209 15.37 -7.76 10.74
N TYR A 210 15.64 -6.79 11.61
CA TYR A 210 15.65 -6.91 13.05
C TYR A 210 14.54 -6.07 13.66
N LYS A 211 13.75 -6.66 14.57
CA LYS A 211 12.63 -5.98 15.23
C LYS A 211 13.13 -4.96 16.25
N ILE A 212 12.71 -3.69 16.11
CA ILE A 212 13.12 -2.59 17.01
C ILE A 212 11.98 -2.03 17.86
N MET A 213 10.73 -2.17 17.43
CA MET A 213 9.60 -1.52 18.12
C MET A 213 8.27 -2.24 17.87
N ASP A 214 7.35 -2.10 18.85
CA ASP A 214 5.95 -2.54 18.77
C ASP A 214 4.98 -1.35 18.78
N GLY A 215 3.75 -1.57 18.27
CA GLY A 215 2.66 -0.61 18.29
C GLY A 215 2.90 0.62 17.42
N VAL A 216 3.65 0.46 16.33
CA VAL A 216 3.94 1.51 15.36
C VAL A 216 2.81 1.61 14.34
N LYS A 217 2.40 2.84 14.00
CA LYS A 217 1.44 3.12 12.93
C LYS A 217 2.03 3.85 11.73
N ALA A 218 3.16 4.54 11.91
CA ALA A 218 3.88 5.24 10.84
C ALA A 218 5.36 5.35 11.16
N PHE A 219 6.23 5.30 10.17
CA PHE A 219 7.67 5.45 10.35
C PHE A 219 8.36 6.00 9.10
N ALA A 220 9.57 6.50 9.26
CA ALA A 220 10.48 6.84 8.17
C ALA A 220 11.94 6.63 8.59
N MET A 221 12.78 6.26 7.62
CA MET A 221 14.24 6.26 7.73
C MET A 221 14.77 7.54 7.07
N GLY A 222 15.62 8.29 7.79
CA GLY A 222 16.28 9.50 7.34
C GLY A 222 17.71 9.27 6.85
N TYR A 223 18.60 10.28 7.05
CA TYR A 223 20.00 10.18 6.64
C TYR A 223 20.80 9.25 7.57
N ASN A 224 20.85 9.55 8.87
CA ASN A 224 21.51 8.76 9.92
C ASN A 224 20.58 8.60 11.12
N ASN A 225 19.30 8.51 10.89
CA ASN A 225 18.29 8.49 11.92
C ASN A 225 17.01 7.83 11.44
N GLY A 226 16.12 7.55 12.37
CA GLY A 226 14.78 7.10 12.07
C GLY A 226 13.78 7.66 13.06
N MET A 227 12.54 7.77 12.62
CA MET A 227 11.42 8.23 13.44
C MET A 227 10.20 7.33 13.25
N ALA A 228 9.39 7.22 14.32
CA ALA A 228 8.13 6.48 14.27
C ALA A 228 7.06 7.15 15.14
N ILE A 229 5.80 7.06 14.69
CA ILE A 229 4.63 7.38 15.49
C ILE A 229 3.99 6.08 15.94
N LYS A 230 3.73 5.96 17.24
CA LYS A 230 2.96 4.84 17.78
C LYS A 230 1.44 5.08 17.69
N THR A 231 0.68 4.03 17.91
CA THR A 231 -0.79 4.07 17.90
C THR A 231 -1.40 5.03 18.92
N ASP A 232 -0.65 5.36 19.98
CA ASP A 232 -1.00 6.35 21.01
C ASP A 232 -0.64 7.81 20.64
N ASN A 233 -0.22 8.06 19.38
CA ASN A 233 0.24 9.36 18.88
C ASN A 233 1.53 9.88 19.53
N THR A 234 2.34 9.04 20.14
CA THR A 234 3.68 9.40 20.60
C THR A 234 4.69 9.31 19.46
N LEU A 235 5.60 10.29 19.37
CA LEU A 235 6.69 10.32 18.40
C LEU A 235 7.97 9.80 19.05
N TRP A 236 8.63 8.88 18.35
CA TRP A 236 9.87 8.21 18.75
C TRP A 236 10.98 8.50 17.76
N TYR A 237 12.21 8.56 18.24
CA TYR A 237 13.41 8.90 17.48
C TYR A 237 14.56 7.96 17.83
N TRP A 238 15.42 7.64 16.88
CA TRP A 238 16.69 6.92 17.06
C TRP A 238 17.72 7.37 16.03
N GLY A 239 19.02 7.05 16.27
CA GLY A 239 20.14 7.37 15.40
C GLY A 239 21.01 8.52 15.91
N CYS A 240 21.85 9.05 15.02
CA CYS A 240 22.74 10.16 15.30
C CYS A 240 21.96 11.47 15.35
N ASP A 241 21.93 12.13 16.49
CA ASP A 241 21.41 13.48 16.51
C ASP A 241 21.81 14.34 17.73
N PRO A 242 22.69 15.31 17.54
CA PRO A 242 22.86 16.40 18.48
C PRO A 242 21.64 17.35 18.54
N TRP A 243 20.76 17.32 17.52
CA TRP A 243 19.66 18.26 17.34
C TRP A 243 18.45 17.93 18.24
N VAL A 244 18.11 16.64 18.37
CA VAL A 244 17.00 16.22 19.24
C VAL A 244 17.41 16.31 20.70
N THR A 245 18.59 15.83 21.04
CA THR A 245 19.05 15.76 22.43
C THR A 245 19.67 17.06 22.93
N GLY A 246 20.08 17.96 22.01
CA GLY A 246 20.80 19.20 22.35
C GLY A 246 22.21 18.97 22.90
N LYS A 247 22.76 17.77 22.79
CA LYS A 247 24.11 17.41 23.20
C LYS A 247 24.97 17.09 21.99
N ALA A 248 26.13 17.71 21.87
CA ALA A 248 27.08 17.37 20.84
C ALA A 248 27.51 15.89 20.94
N ALA A 249 27.56 15.20 19.79
CA ALA A 249 27.97 13.80 19.68
C ALA A 249 27.13 12.83 20.53
N SER A 250 25.81 13.02 20.61
CA SER A 250 24.92 12.03 21.24
C SER A 250 24.26 11.12 20.19
N TYR A 251 24.14 9.87 20.55
CA TYR A 251 23.55 8.82 19.70
C TYR A 251 22.41 8.15 20.46
N ALA A 252 21.25 8.02 19.84
CA ALA A 252 20.14 7.25 20.37
C ALA A 252 20.13 5.87 19.68
N TYR A 253 20.90 4.95 20.21
CA TYR A 253 21.00 3.58 19.67
C TYR A 253 19.67 2.82 19.76
N ALA A 254 18.79 3.15 20.69
CA ALA A 254 17.45 2.59 20.81
C ALA A 254 16.40 3.68 20.65
N PRO A 255 15.20 3.36 20.13
CA PRO A 255 14.14 4.33 20.01
C PRO A 255 13.78 5.00 21.33
N MET A 256 13.80 6.33 21.35
CA MET A 256 13.43 7.16 22.50
C MET A 256 12.20 8.02 22.19
N LYS A 257 11.28 8.12 23.12
CA LYS A 257 10.11 9.00 23.01
C LYS A 257 10.53 10.47 23.08
N ILE A 258 10.07 11.28 22.10
CA ILE A 258 10.44 12.70 22.02
C ILE A 258 9.25 13.66 22.14
N LEU A 259 8.06 13.29 21.65
CA LEU A 259 6.86 14.14 21.69
C LEU A 259 5.59 13.30 21.90
N ASP A 260 4.55 13.99 22.38
CA ASP A 260 3.17 13.51 22.49
C ASP A 260 2.26 14.20 21.47
N ASN A 261 1.10 13.61 21.18
CA ASN A 261 0.04 14.18 20.36
C ASN A 261 0.49 14.54 18.93
N VAL A 262 1.30 13.69 18.32
CA VAL A 262 1.81 13.87 16.95
C VAL A 262 0.91 13.16 15.95
N SER A 263 0.48 13.88 14.92
CA SER A 263 -0.28 13.33 13.78
C SER A 263 0.63 12.94 12.62
N SER A 264 1.71 13.72 12.38
CA SER A 264 2.69 13.48 11.34
C SER A 264 4.04 14.10 11.69
N PHE A 265 5.09 13.66 11.01
CA PHE A 265 6.42 14.21 11.15
C PHE A 265 7.13 14.31 9.81
N THR A 266 8.20 15.08 9.77
CA THR A 266 9.15 15.13 8.65
C THR A 266 10.57 15.01 9.17
N ILE A 267 11.43 14.35 8.39
CA ILE A 267 12.80 14.03 8.75
C ILE A 267 13.73 14.39 7.58
N GLY A 268 14.40 15.52 7.69
CA GLY A 268 15.43 15.96 6.75
C GLY A 268 16.83 15.60 7.22
N TYR A 269 17.83 16.11 6.52
CA TYR A 269 19.23 15.86 6.84
C TYR A 269 19.63 16.51 8.17
N HIS A 270 19.20 17.76 8.40
CA HIS A 270 19.52 18.54 9.61
C HIS A 270 18.28 19.11 10.29
N VAL A 271 17.14 19.10 9.63
CA VAL A 271 15.91 19.70 10.11
C VAL A 271 14.86 18.63 10.29
N VAL A 272 14.23 18.66 11.46
CA VAL A 272 13.16 17.73 11.83
C VAL A 272 11.92 18.54 12.20
N GLY A 273 10.76 18.02 11.90
CA GLY A 273 9.50 18.67 12.22
C GLY A 273 8.39 17.70 12.63
N ALA A 274 7.41 18.22 13.34
CA ALA A 274 6.21 17.48 13.73
C ALA A 274 4.96 18.33 13.59
N VAL A 275 3.92 17.75 13.02
CA VAL A 275 2.56 18.28 13.06
C VAL A 275 1.84 17.62 14.23
N LEU A 276 1.35 18.42 15.15
CA LEU A 276 0.57 17.94 16.27
C LEU A 276 -0.88 17.64 15.87
N THR A 277 -1.58 16.86 16.66
CA THR A 277 -3.00 16.51 16.43
C THR A 277 -3.94 17.71 16.40
N ASN A 278 -3.50 18.86 16.90
CA ASN A 278 -4.23 20.14 16.82
C ASN A 278 -3.90 20.96 15.56
N GLY A 279 -3.14 20.40 14.61
CA GLY A 279 -2.77 21.05 13.36
C GLY A 279 -1.61 22.05 13.45
N GLN A 280 -0.90 22.12 14.58
CA GLN A 280 0.28 22.98 14.71
C GLN A 280 1.52 22.28 14.18
N PHE A 281 2.26 22.94 13.29
CA PHE A 281 3.57 22.47 12.83
C PHE A 281 4.70 23.13 13.63
N TRP A 282 5.55 22.28 14.15
CA TRP A 282 6.74 22.66 14.92
C TRP A 282 7.99 22.09 14.25
N GLN A 283 9.08 22.87 14.26
CA GLN A 283 10.33 22.51 13.63
C GLN A 283 11.51 22.78 14.58
N TRP A 284 12.54 21.94 14.48
CA TRP A 284 13.80 22.05 15.22
C TRP A 284 14.94 21.47 14.39
N GLY A 285 16.19 21.56 14.90
CA GLY A 285 17.40 21.21 14.17
C GLY A 285 18.14 22.44 13.68
N GLY A 286 19.02 22.29 12.72
CA GLY A 286 19.86 23.35 12.16
C GLY A 286 19.94 23.33 10.64
N ALA A 287 20.18 24.51 10.03
CA ALA A 287 20.49 24.59 8.61
C ALA A 287 22.02 24.57 8.42
N MET A 288 22.52 23.75 7.47
CA MET A 288 23.92 23.86 7.05
C MET A 288 24.17 25.18 6.30
N GLY A 289 25.25 25.88 6.67
CA GLY A 289 25.77 27.02 5.90
C GLY A 289 25.51 28.41 6.45
N VAL A 290 24.62 28.56 7.44
CA VAL A 290 24.55 29.76 8.29
C VAL A 290 24.92 29.29 9.67
N GLU A 291 25.79 30.03 10.42
CA GLU A 291 26.20 29.69 11.79
C GLU A 291 25.05 28.98 12.51
N PRO A 292 25.20 27.71 12.83
CA PRO A 292 24.09 26.92 13.29
C PRO A 292 23.80 27.30 14.73
N SER A 293 22.85 28.16 14.93
CA SER A 293 22.17 28.16 16.20
C SER A 293 21.32 26.89 16.21
N LEU A 294 21.94 25.78 16.64
CA LEU A 294 21.29 24.53 16.98
C LEU A 294 20.00 24.84 17.73
N ILE A 295 18.86 24.52 17.14
CA ILE A 295 17.57 24.60 17.80
C ILE A 295 17.25 23.21 18.31
N PRO A 296 17.62 22.87 19.55
CA PRO A 296 17.26 21.57 20.12
C PRO A 296 15.75 21.46 20.29
N LEU A 297 15.24 20.23 20.37
CA LEU A 297 13.82 19.94 20.55
C LEU A 297 13.17 20.77 21.66
N ALA A 298 13.88 21.02 22.76
CA ALA A 298 13.39 21.84 23.86
C ALA A 298 13.14 23.33 23.50
N LYS A 299 13.80 23.81 22.43
CA LYS A 299 13.66 25.18 21.91
C LYS A 299 12.97 25.20 20.53
N ARG A 300 12.26 24.12 20.15
CA ARG A 300 11.56 24.04 18.87
C ARG A 300 10.69 25.26 18.60
N LYS A 301 10.59 25.63 17.34
CA LYS A 301 9.81 26.79 16.88
C LYS A 301 8.50 26.33 16.26
N LYS A 302 7.39 26.97 16.63
CA LYS A 302 6.13 26.87 15.92
C LYS A 302 6.27 27.61 14.57
N VAL A 303 5.98 26.92 13.48
CA VAL A 303 6.11 27.47 12.12
C VAL A 303 4.76 27.94 11.61
N MET A 304 3.71 27.08 11.72
CA MET A 304 2.40 27.36 11.12
C MET A 304 1.28 26.63 11.89
N ASP A 305 0.07 27.16 11.79
CA ASP A 305 -1.19 26.52 12.23
C ASP A 305 -1.95 25.94 11.01
N ASN A 306 -2.91 25.12 11.26
CA ASN A 306 -3.78 24.47 10.24
C ASN A 306 -2.98 23.64 9.22
N VAL A 307 -1.89 23.06 9.65
CA VAL A 307 -1.04 22.20 8.84
C VAL A 307 -1.61 20.78 8.83
N LYS A 308 -1.70 20.21 7.64
CA LYS A 308 -2.09 18.82 7.43
C LYS A 308 -0.88 17.90 7.51
N PHE A 309 0.16 18.24 6.77
CA PHE A 309 1.48 17.60 6.83
C PHE A 309 2.57 18.56 6.35
N ALA A 310 3.81 18.23 6.68
CA ALA A 310 4.99 18.90 6.17
C ALA A 310 5.99 17.85 5.66
N MET A 311 6.84 18.26 4.73
CA MET A 311 7.94 17.46 4.20
C MET A 311 9.20 18.30 4.19
N THR A 312 10.29 17.76 4.73
CA THR A 312 11.61 18.37 4.70
C THR A 312 12.53 17.49 3.87
N ASP A 313 13.21 18.11 2.94
CA ASP A 313 14.17 17.42 2.12
C ASP A 313 15.43 18.23 1.90
N TYR A 314 16.51 17.50 1.62
CA TYR A 314 17.79 18.06 1.26
C TYR A 314 17.79 18.37 -0.23
N THR A 315 17.89 19.63 -0.58
CA THR A 315 18.04 20.05 -1.97
C THR A 315 19.38 20.75 -2.14
N ASP A 316 20.14 20.30 -3.13
CA ASP A 316 21.28 21.07 -3.64
C ASP A 316 20.77 22.25 -4.46
N ILE A 317 20.12 23.21 -3.81
CA ILE A 317 19.82 24.48 -4.45
C ILE A 317 21.10 25.30 -4.36
N PRO A 318 21.71 25.72 -5.48
CA PRO A 318 22.80 26.63 -5.44
C PRO A 318 22.29 28.05 -5.10
N THR A 319 22.06 28.29 -3.84
CA THR A 319 22.03 29.67 -3.36
C THR A 319 23.45 30.05 -3.10
N LEU A 320 23.88 31.09 -3.77
CA LEU A 320 25.18 31.70 -3.51
C LEU A 320 25.07 32.49 -2.21
N ASN A 321 25.95 32.18 -1.24
CA ASN A 321 26.21 33.11 -0.13
C ASN A 321 27.06 34.28 -0.66
N ASP A 322 27.29 35.30 0.18
CA ASP A 322 28.14 36.44 -0.14
C ASP A 322 29.57 36.05 -0.60
N ASP A 323 30.00 34.79 -0.38
CA ASP A 323 31.28 34.24 -0.79
C ASP A 323 31.21 33.38 -2.08
N ASN A 324 30.10 33.39 -2.81
CA ASN A 324 29.87 32.58 -4.03
C ASN A 324 29.97 31.05 -3.81
N ARG A 325 29.73 30.56 -2.60
CA ARG A 325 29.72 29.12 -2.32
C ARG A 325 28.29 28.56 -2.46
N LYS A 326 28.17 27.40 -3.11
CA LYS A 326 26.91 26.64 -3.11
C LYS A 326 26.54 26.26 -1.68
N ILE A 327 25.36 26.67 -1.26
CA ILE A 327 24.81 26.29 0.04
C ILE A 327 23.65 25.33 -0.21
N SER A 328 23.78 24.13 0.33
CA SER A 328 22.70 23.15 0.37
C SER A 328 21.85 23.37 1.61
N TYR A 329 20.54 23.35 1.47
CA TYR A 329 19.60 23.51 2.60
C TYR A 329 18.61 22.38 2.66
N ASP A 330 18.16 22.10 3.89
CA ASP A 330 16.90 21.39 4.09
C ASP A 330 15.74 22.32 3.75
N GLN A 331 15.02 22.03 2.67
CA GLN A 331 13.82 22.76 2.30
C GLN A 331 12.59 22.10 2.90
N THR A 332 11.75 22.86 3.58
CA THR A 332 10.49 22.36 4.11
C THR A 332 9.30 22.86 3.30
N TYR A 333 8.55 21.93 2.76
CA TYR A 333 7.24 22.13 2.15
C TYR A 333 6.15 21.88 3.19
N ILE A 334 5.13 22.74 3.21
CA ILE A 334 4.02 22.68 4.16
C ILE A 334 2.71 22.65 3.39
N VAL A 335 1.88 21.63 3.63
CA VAL A 335 0.52 21.54 3.09
C VAL A 335 -0.47 21.77 4.21
N THR A 336 -1.34 22.75 4.01
CA THR A 336 -2.40 23.11 4.95
C THR A 336 -3.62 22.22 4.81
N THR A 337 -4.50 22.26 5.79
CA THR A 337 -5.74 21.45 5.81
C THR A 337 -6.70 21.77 4.65
N ASP A 338 -6.62 22.99 4.08
CA ASP A 338 -7.37 23.40 2.88
C ASP A 338 -6.63 23.08 1.57
N GLY A 339 -5.48 22.39 1.63
CA GLY A 339 -4.74 21.91 0.48
C GLY A 339 -3.82 22.93 -0.18
N LYS A 340 -3.48 24.04 0.48
CA LYS A 340 -2.49 25.00 0.00
C LYS A 340 -1.09 24.52 0.30
N LEU A 341 -0.21 24.61 -0.69
CA LEU A 341 1.21 24.30 -0.58
C LEU A 341 2.02 25.58 -0.37
N TYR A 342 2.88 25.53 0.64
CA TYR A 342 3.88 26.55 0.92
C TYR A 342 5.29 25.95 0.90
N GLY A 343 6.24 26.67 0.30
CA GLY A 343 7.67 26.40 0.36
C GLY A 343 8.39 27.27 1.41
N MET A 344 9.71 27.15 1.47
CA MET A 344 10.59 27.96 2.32
C MET A 344 10.10 28.08 3.78
N SER A 345 9.73 26.92 4.39
CA SER A 345 9.18 26.86 5.75
C SER A 345 7.96 27.78 5.95
N GLY A 346 7.06 27.79 4.97
CA GLY A 346 5.79 28.52 5.05
C GLY A 346 5.81 29.96 4.57
N LYS A 347 6.91 30.45 4.00
CA LYS A 347 7.04 31.84 3.55
C LYS A 347 6.61 32.05 2.10
N GLU A 348 6.66 31.03 1.25
CA GLU A 348 6.36 31.10 -0.17
C GLU A 348 5.11 30.27 -0.49
N TYR A 349 4.03 30.92 -0.92
CA TYR A 349 2.87 30.21 -1.47
C TYR A 349 3.20 29.68 -2.88
N LEU A 350 2.90 28.41 -3.14
CA LEU A 350 3.21 27.74 -4.40
C LEU A 350 1.96 27.38 -5.21
N MET A 351 1.02 26.65 -4.63
CA MET A 351 -0.19 26.23 -5.36
C MET A 351 -1.31 25.70 -4.45
N ASP A 352 -2.48 25.48 -5.04
CA ASP A 352 -3.67 24.93 -4.39
C ASP A 352 -3.89 23.45 -4.72
N ASN A 353 -4.74 22.81 -3.91
CA ASN A 353 -5.25 21.45 -4.11
C ASN A 353 -4.15 20.37 -4.06
N VAL A 354 -3.08 20.59 -3.30
CA VAL A 354 -2.01 19.62 -3.13
C VAL A 354 -2.40 18.60 -2.07
N VAL A 355 -2.17 17.33 -2.39
CA VAL A 355 -2.46 16.19 -1.51
C VAL A 355 -1.21 15.44 -1.07
N CYS A 356 -0.12 15.54 -1.82
CA CYS A 356 1.17 14.91 -1.50
C CYS A 356 2.33 15.72 -2.07
N VAL A 357 3.45 15.67 -1.37
CA VAL A 357 4.72 16.29 -1.78
C VAL A 357 5.84 15.28 -1.57
N SER A 358 6.75 15.17 -2.52
CA SER A 358 8.00 14.43 -2.37
C SER A 358 9.12 15.23 -3.06
N ASN A 359 9.96 15.86 -2.26
CA ASN A 359 10.93 16.84 -2.77
C ASN A 359 10.26 17.90 -3.64
N SER A 360 10.70 18.02 -4.88
CA SER A 360 10.11 18.92 -5.86
C SER A 360 8.91 18.35 -6.62
N LEU A 361 8.43 17.15 -6.29
CA LEU A 361 7.21 16.58 -6.87
C LEU A 361 5.97 16.96 -6.06
N PHE A 362 4.95 17.45 -6.73
CA PHE A 362 3.68 17.89 -6.12
C PHE A 362 2.50 17.19 -6.78
N LEU A 363 1.77 16.40 -6.03
CA LEU A 363 0.56 15.72 -6.50
C LEU A 363 -0.68 16.52 -6.09
N LYS A 364 -1.51 16.83 -7.08
CA LYS A 364 -2.81 17.49 -6.86
C LYS A 364 -3.94 16.49 -6.67
N LYS A 365 -5.03 16.96 -6.09
CA LYS A 365 -6.24 16.18 -5.81
C LYS A 365 -6.90 15.57 -7.06
N ASP A 366 -6.65 16.12 -8.24
CA ASP A 366 -7.15 15.62 -9.53
C ASP A 366 -6.29 14.51 -10.14
N GLY A 367 -5.21 14.09 -9.47
CA GLY A 367 -4.28 13.07 -9.96
C GLY A 367 -3.20 13.61 -10.89
N THR A 368 -3.07 14.93 -11.03
CA THR A 368 -2.02 15.55 -11.82
C THR A 368 -0.75 15.71 -11.00
N LEU A 369 0.37 15.24 -11.52
CA LEU A 369 1.70 15.35 -10.93
C LEU A 369 2.47 16.51 -11.57
N TYR A 370 3.05 17.34 -10.73
CA TYR A 370 3.91 18.46 -11.11
C TYR A 370 5.30 18.32 -10.51
N GLU A 371 6.29 18.87 -11.19
CA GLU A 371 7.67 19.01 -10.70
C GLU A 371 8.08 20.48 -10.68
N ARG A 372 8.70 20.92 -9.58
CA ARG A 372 9.36 22.23 -9.49
C ARG A 372 10.82 22.08 -9.90
N LYS A 373 11.17 22.62 -11.08
CA LYS A 373 12.50 22.57 -11.64
C LYS A 373 13.23 23.88 -11.46
N ALA A 374 14.51 23.81 -11.09
CA ALA A 374 15.40 24.95 -11.15
C ALA A 374 15.83 25.21 -12.60
N VAL A 375 15.67 26.41 -13.06
CA VAL A 375 16.15 26.91 -14.37
C VAL A 375 17.42 27.66 -14.16
N TYR A 376 18.41 27.42 -15.01
CA TYR A 376 19.73 28.05 -14.95
C TYR A 376 20.05 28.72 -16.26
N ASN A 377 20.69 29.89 -16.18
CA ASN A 377 21.35 30.54 -17.32
C ASN A 377 22.76 30.00 -17.46
N ASP A 378 23.11 29.49 -18.64
CA ASP A 378 24.48 29.06 -18.94
C ASP A 378 25.34 30.30 -19.19
N ILE A 379 26.28 30.59 -18.29
CA ILE A 379 27.22 31.68 -18.43
C ILE A 379 28.42 31.23 -19.28
N ASP A 380 28.90 30.01 -19.04
CA ASP A 380 29.89 29.31 -19.83
C ASP A 380 29.78 27.78 -19.63
N GLU A 381 30.67 26.99 -20.26
CA GLU A 381 30.65 25.52 -20.21
C GLU A 381 30.72 24.94 -18.78
N TYR A 382 31.20 25.72 -17.80
CA TYR A 382 31.43 25.27 -16.42
C TYR A 382 30.62 26.04 -15.37
N ASN A 383 30.01 27.19 -15.76
CA ASN A 383 29.31 28.08 -14.84
C ASN A 383 27.85 28.24 -15.24
N ARG A 384 26.97 27.87 -14.33
CA ARG A 384 25.52 28.05 -14.43
C ARG A 384 25.05 28.96 -13.31
N GLU A 385 24.30 29.99 -13.63
CA GLU A 385 23.65 30.87 -12.67
C GLU A 385 22.17 30.47 -12.52
N PHE A 386 21.71 30.30 -11.27
CA PHE A 386 20.30 30.07 -11.01
C PHE A 386 19.48 31.29 -11.43
N ASP A 387 18.45 31.07 -12.27
CA ASP A 387 17.56 32.13 -12.73
C ASP A 387 16.26 32.11 -11.93
N HIS A 388 15.46 31.04 -12.09
CA HIS A 388 14.18 30.91 -11.41
C HIS A 388 13.76 29.44 -11.25
N TYR A 389 12.61 29.23 -10.59
CA TYR A 389 11.93 27.95 -10.60
C TYR A 389 10.75 27.97 -11.55
N GLU A 390 10.58 26.92 -12.32
CA GLU A 390 9.35 26.63 -13.07
C GLU A 390 8.63 25.42 -12.48
N VAL A 391 7.30 25.39 -12.63
CA VAL A 391 6.48 24.24 -12.25
C VAL A 391 5.95 23.60 -13.52
N VAL A 392 6.43 22.40 -13.82
CA VAL A 392 6.08 21.65 -15.03
C VAL A 392 5.19 20.46 -14.70
N ARG A 393 4.24 20.17 -15.60
CA ARG A 393 3.39 18.96 -15.50
C ARG A 393 4.19 17.74 -15.94
N VAL A 394 4.15 16.67 -15.14
CA VAL A 394 4.90 15.43 -15.37
C VAL A 394 4.01 14.30 -15.83
N ALA A 395 2.88 14.09 -15.15
CA ALA A 395 1.99 12.98 -15.40
C ALA A 395 0.54 13.27 -14.98
N ASP A 396 -0.39 12.45 -15.48
CA ASP A 396 -1.78 12.36 -15.05
C ASP A 396 -2.12 10.95 -14.56
N GLY A 397 -3.25 10.80 -13.91
CA GLY A 397 -3.72 9.52 -13.45
C GLY A 397 -2.84 8.91 -12.36
N VAL A 398 -2.11 9.75 -11.62
CA VAL A 398 -1.34 9.31 -10.45
C VAL A 398 -2.31 8.96 -9.32
N ALA A 399 -2.07 7.81 -8.69
CA ALA A 399 -2.91 7.32 -7.61
C ALA A 399 -2.89 8.26 -6.40
N MET A 400 -4.04 8.36 -5.72
CA MET A 400 -4.12 9.14 -4.49
C MET A 400 -3.38 8.43 -3.35
N PRO A 401 -2.57 9.16 -2.58
CA PRO A 401 -1.94 8.63 -1.38
C PRO A 401 -2.95 8.39 -0.26
N GLY A 402 -2.59 7.55 0.70
CA GLY A 402 -3.43 7.29 1.87
C GLY A 402 -4.67 6.42 1.59
N GLN A 403 -4.74 5.76 0.44
CA GLN A 403 -5.83 4.86 0.11
C GLN A 403 -5.50 3.42 0.56
N PRO A 404 -6.50 2.59 0.86
CA PRO A 404 -6.26 1.15 1.07
C PRO A 404 -5.60 0.52 -0.15
N PHE A 405 -4.71 -0.45 0.04
CA PHE A 405 -4.00 -1.13 -1.05
C PHE A 405 -4.93 -1.75 -2.10
N SER A 406 -6.11 -2.22 -1.67
CA SER A 406 -7.12 -2.76 -2.57
C SER A 406 -7.60 -1.76 -3.63
N SER A 407 -7.46 -0.46 -3.39
CA SER A 407 -7.84 0.58 -4.36
C SER A 407 -6.95 0.62 -5.61
N LEU A 408 -5.72 0.10 -5.52
CA LEU A 408 -4.73 0.07 -6.60
C LEU A 408 -4.71 -1.25 -7.37
N ARG A 409 -5.47 -2.26 -6.95
CA ARG A 409 -5.54 -3.52 -7.70
C ARG A 409 -6.26 -3.28 -9.02
N LYS A 410 -5.77 -3.91 -10.09
CA LYS A 410 -6.40 -3.88 -11.41
C LYS A 410 -7.87 -4.30 -11.30
N LYS A 411 -8.75 -3.52 -11.93
CA LYS A 411 -10.18 -3.83 -12.02
C LYS A 411 -10.40 -5.03 -12.93
N ILE A 412 -11.37 -5.86 -12.60
CA ILE A 412 -11.84 -6.92 -13.46
C ILE A 412 -13.02 -6.39 -14.29
N GLY A 413 -12.85 -6.35 -15.59
CA GLY A 413 -13.81 -5.71 -16.49
C GLY A 413 -14.01 -4.22 -16.15
N ASN A 414 -15.26 -3.77 -16.18
CA ASN A 414 -15.61 -2.40 -15.82
C ASN A 414 -15.97 -2.21 -14.33
N PHE A 415 -15.89 -3.27 -13.52
CA PHE A 415 -16.39 -3.23 -12.14
C PHE A 415 -15.44 -2.51 -11.20
N VAL A 416 -15.98 -1.54 -10.45
CA VAL A 416 -15.23 -0.78 -9.45
C VAL A 416 -15.06 -1.56 -8.13
N ASP A 417 -15.84 -2.60 -7.93
CA ASP A 417 -15.92 -3.41 -6.72
C ASP A 417 -15.41 -4.86 -6.89
N VAL A 418 -14.71 -5.13 -8.02
CA VAL A 418 -13.99 -6.38 -8.27
C VAL A 418 -12.58 -6.04 -8.71
N ARG A 419 -11.60 -6.57 -7.98
CA ARG A 419 -10.19 -6.29 -8.19
C ARG A 419 -9.40 -7.57 -8.38
N GLU A 420 -8.33 -7.50 -9.14
CA GLU A 420 -7.35 -8.57 -9.23
C GLU A 420 -6.88 -9.00 -7.82
N GLY A 421 -6.83 -10.31 -7.58
CA GLY A 421 -6.50 -10.86 -6.27
C GLY A 421 -7.68 -11.03 -5.31
N ASP A 422 -8.89 -10.56 -5.66
CA ASP A 422 -10.09 -11.00 -4.95
C ASP A 422 -10.32 -12.48 -5.25
N TRP A 423 -10.69 -13.28 -4.23
CA TRP A 423 -10.86 -14.73 -4.41
C TRP A 423 -11.92 -15.08 -5.48
N PHE A 424 -12.81 -14.15 -5.76
CA PHE A 424 -13.86 -14.26 -6.79
C PHE A 424 -13.52 -13.56 -8.11
N ALA A 425 -12.35 -12.93 -8.25
CA ALA A 425 -11.99 -12.16 -9.44
C ALA A 425 -12.04 -13.01 -10.72
N GLY A 426 -11.34 -14.15 -10.73
CA GLY A 426 -11.37 -15.08 -11.87
C GLY A 426 -12.76 -15.65 -12.17
N PRO A 427 -13.57 -16.08 -11.18
CA PRO A 427 -14.98 -16.44 -11.40
C PRO A 427 -15.84 -15.32 -11.98
N VAL A 428 -15.66 -14.08 -11.55
CA VAL A 428 -16.42 -12.94 -12.11
C VAL A 428 -15.99 -12.67 -13.55
N GLU A 429 -14.69 -12.65 -13.85
CA GLU A 429 -14.16 -12.48 -15.21
C GLU A 429 -14.72 -13.56 -16.16
N TRP A 430 -14.64 -14.82 -15.74
CA TRP A 430 -15.21 -15.96 -16.46
C TRP A 430 -16.73 -15.79 -16.74
N ALA A 431 -17.49 -15.34 -15.75
CA ALA A 431 -18.93 -15.14 -15.89
C ALA A 431 -19.29 -13.98 -16.83
N VAL A 432 -18.48 -12.91 -16.83
CA VAL A 432 -18.64 -11.76 -17.73
C VAL A 432 -18.28 -12.15 -19.18
N GLU A 433 -17.16 -12.83 -19.40
CA GLU A 433 -16.74 -13.29 -20.73
C GLU A 433 -17.78 -14.19 -21.39
N ARG A 434 -18.47 -15.02 -20.61
CA ARG A 434 -19.56 -15.89 -21.07
C ARG A 434 -20.95 -15.20 -21.06
N SER A 435 -21.00 -13.91 -20.78
CA SER A 435 -22.24 -13.13 -20.70
C SER A 435 -23.27 -13.68 -19.67
N ILE A 436 -22.81 -14.46 -18.68
CA ILE A 436 -23.66 -14.99 -17.61
C ILE A 436 -24.15 -13.84 -16.71
N THR A 437 -23.34 -12.81 -16.56
CA THR A 437 -23.69 -11.60 -15.84
C THR A 437 -23.04 -10.36 -16.45
N ALA A 438 -23.72 -9.22 -16.37
CA ALA A 438 -23.19 -7.90 -16.71
C ALA A 438 -23.02 -7.01 -15.46
N GLY A 439 -23.13 -7.60 -14.26
CA GLY A 439 -23.13 -6.86 -12.99
C GLY A 439 -24.54 -6.48 -12.53
N THR A 440 -24.61 -5.72 -11.44
CA THR A 440 -25.86 -5.09 -10.95
C THR A 440 -26.06 -3.70 -11.56
N THR A 441 -24.96 -3.07 -11.97
CA THR A 441 -24.92 -1.86 -12.79
C THR A 441 -23.79 -2.02 -13.83
N PRO A 442 -23.64 -1.12 -14.82
CA PRO A 442 -22.53 -1.17 -15.78
C PRO A 442 -21.14 -1.13 -15.15
N THR A 443 -21.03 -0.65 -13.91
CA THR A 443 -19.74 -0.48 -13.20
C THR A 443 -19.67 -1.20 -11.85
N THR A 444 -20.70 -1.98 -11.47
CA THR A 444 -20.78 -2.62 -10.16
C THR A 444 -21.23 -4.07 -10.31
N PHE A 445 -20.45 -5.00 -9.77
CA PHE A 445 -20.81 -6.43 -9.69
C PHE A 445 -21.62 -6.76 -8.46
N SER A 446 -21.40 -6.08 -7.34
CA SER A 446 -21.98 -6.31 -6.01
C SER A 446 -21.65 -7.70 -5.43
N PRO A 447 -20.36 -8.05 -5.21
CA PRO A 447 -19.93 -9.41 -4.85
C PRO A 447 -20.56 -9.93 -3.57
N ASN A 448 -20.83 -9.05 -2.61
CA ASN A 448 -21.40 -9.41 -1.29
C ASN A 448 -22.94 -9.38 -1.24
N GLN A 449 -23.59 -8.97 -2.32
CA GLN A 449 -25.06 -8.98 -2.39
C GLN A 449 -25.55 -10.43 -2.44
N THR A 450 -26.54 -10.75 -1.63
CA THR A 450 -27.21 -12.06 -1.66
C THR A 450 -28.05 -12.21 -2.93
N CYS A 451 -28.20 -13.45 -3.41
CA CYS A 451 -29.00 -13.76 -4.58
C CYS A 451 -30.30 -14.45 -4.22
N THR A 452 -31.29 -14.23 -5.07
CA THR A 452 -32.56 -14.96 -5.03
C THR A 452 -32.53 -16.19 -5.94
N THR A 453 -33.52 -17.07 -5.78
CA THR A 453 -33.74 -18.24 -6.64
C THR A 453 -33.83 -17.85 -8.13
N ALA A 454 -34.57 -16.76 -8.45
CA ALA A 454 -34.69 -16.29 -9.82
C ALA A 454 -33.34 -15.86 -10.41
N GLN A 455 -32.48 -15.22 -9.61
CA GLN A 455 -31.17 -14.74 -10.09
C GLN A 455 -30.22 -15.89 -10.38
N ILE A 456 -30.14 -16.91 -9.51
CA ILE A 456 -29.27 -18.07 -9.78
C ILE A 456 -29.74 -18.89 -10.96
N LEU A 457 -31.04 -19.15 -11.06
CA LEU A 457 -31.58 -19.92 -12.18
C LEU A 457 -31.45 -19.14 -13.52
N THR A 458 -31.48 -17.81 -13.49
CA THR A 458 -31.12 -16.98 -14.64
C THR A 458 -29.65 -17.18 -15.03
N PHE A 459 -28.72 -17.17 -14.10
CA PHE A 459 -27.30 -17.44 -14.37
C PHE A 459 -27.09 -18.84 -14.97
N LEU A 460 -27.75 -19.85 -14.42
CA LEU A 460 -27.67 -21.23 -14.92
C LEU A 460 -28.26 -21.36 -16.32
N TRP A 461 -29.41 -20.74 -16.60
CA TRP A 461 -30.02 -20.74 -17.91
C TRP A 461 -29.12 -20.08 -18.98
N VAL A 462 -28.48 -18.95 -18.64
CA VAL A 462 -27.53 -18.29 -19.53
C VAL A 462 -26.30 -19.17 -19.76
N ALA A 463 -25.75 -19.75 -18.69
CA ALA A 463 -24.60 -20.66 -18.79
C ALA A 463 -24.90 -21.90 -19.63
N ALA A 464 -26.14 -22.39 -19.62
CA ALA A 464 -26.64 -23.52 -20.44
C ALA A 464 -26.98 -23.13 -21.88
N GLY A 465 -26.67 -21.90 -22.34
CA GLY A 465 -26.86 -21.46 -23.72
C GLY A 465 -28.22 -20.83 -24.01
N GLN A 466 -28.98 -20.41 -23.01
CA GLN A 466 -30.25 -19.71 -23.14
C GLN A 466 -31.31 -20.48 -23.94
N ASN A 467 -31.36 -21.79 -23.77
CA ASN A 467 -32.31 -22.65 -24.45
C ASN A 467 -33.75 -22.19 -24.18
N GLN A 468 -34.54 -22.04 -25.25
CA GLN A 468 -35.91 -21.60 -25.13
C GLN A 468 -36.78 -22.72 -24.55
N PRO A 469 -37.55 -22.44 -23.50
CA PRO A 469 -38.49 -23.41 -22.93
C PRO A 469 -39.58 -23.73 -23.95
N LYS A 470 -40.09 -24.98 -23.92
CA LYS A 470 -41.08 -25.50 -24.83
C LYS A 470 -42.42 -25.79 -24.16
N GLU A 471 -42.41 -25.92 -22.85
CA GLU A 471 -43.59 -26.24 -22.05
C GLU A 471 -44.33 -24.99 -21.63
N ASP A 472 -45.64 -25.16 -21.33
CA ASP A 472 -46.47 -24.11 -20.74
C ASP A 472 -46.01 -23.78 -19.32
N ASN A 473 -46.29 -22.54 -18.88
CA ASN A 473 -45.94 -22.08 -17.55
C ASN A 473 -46.66 -22.87 -16.44
N PRO A 474 -45.95 -23.64 -15.62
CA PRO A 474 -46.58 -24.37 -14.53
C PRO A 474 -46.79 -23.52 -13.26
N PHE A 475 -46.20 -22.35 -13.18
CA PHE A 475 -46.11 -21.54 -11.96
C PHE A 475 -47.20 -20.48 -11.90
N SER A 476 -47.88 -20.39 -10.75
CA SER A 476 -48.91 -19.41 -10.49
C SER A 476 -48.39 -18.01 -10.16
N ASP A 477 -47.13 -17.92 -9.72
CA ASP A 477 -46.41 -16.68 -9.32
C ASP A 477 -45.44 -16.16 -10.39
N VAL A 478 -45.41 -16.75 -11.57
CA VAL A 478 -44.54 -16.36 -12.69
C VAL A 478 -45.35 -15.90 -13.88
N SER A 479 -45.04 -14.76 -14.46
CA SER A 479 -45.68 -14.20 -15.63
C SER A 479 -44.64 -13.73 -16.65
N GLU A 480 -45.09 -13.51 -17.89
CA GLU A 480 -44.22 -13.00 -18.97
C GLU A 480 -43.56 -11.63 -18.66
N ALA A 481 -44.10 -10.88 -17.70
CA ALA A 481 -43.55 -9.60 -17.26
C ALA A 481 -42.29 -9.79 -16.37
N ASN A 482 -42.06 -10.98 -15.82
CA ASN A 482 -40.90 -11.23 -14.98
C ASN A 482 -39.64 -11.43 -15.86
N TYR A 483 -38.53 -10.79 -15.50
CA TYR A 483 -37.25 -10.95 -16.21
C TYR A 483 -36.76 -12.40 -16.25
N PHE A 484 -37.18 -13.18 -15.27
CA PHE A 484 -36.84 -14.59 -15.08
C PHE A 484 -37.91 -15.55 -15.65
N TYR A 485 -38.87 -15.09 -16.43
CA TYR A 485 -39.92 -15.92 -17.00
C TYR A 485 -39.35 -17.17 -17.71
N ARG A 486 -38.49 -16.95 -18.70
CA ARG A 486 -37.85 -18.04 -19.46
C ARG A 486 -36.91 -18.91 -18.60
N PRO A 487 -36.04 -18.35 -17.75
CA PRO A 487 -35.27 -19.12 -16.78
C PRO A 487 -36.10 -20.02 -15.86
N ALA A 488 -37.26 -19.54 -15.40
CA ALA A 488 -38.15 -20.34 -14.53
C ALA A 488 -38.73 -21.55 -15.27
N LEU A 489 -39.29 -21.35 -16.45
CA LEU A 489 -39.83 -22.44 -17.28
C LEU A 489 -38.74 -23.46 -17.66
N TRP A 490 -37.56 -22.96 -18.09
CA TRP A 490 -36.42 -23.82 -18.37
C TRP A 490 -35.98 -24.64 -17.15
N ALA A 491 -35.99 -24.04 -15.97
CA ALA A 491 -35.64 -24.73 -14.73
C ALA A 491 -36.63 -25.86 -14.40
N SER A 492 -37.93 -25.65 -14.66
CA SER A 492 -38.95 -26.69 -14.53
C SER A 492 -38.74 -27.82 -15.53
N GLU A 493 -38.57 -27.53 -16.81
CA GLU A 493 -38.32 -28.51 -17.87
C GLU A 493 -37.09 -29.40 -17.61
N ASN A 494 -36.07 -28.84 -16.91
CA ASN A 494 -34.85 -29.55 -16.56
C ASN A 494 -34.92 -30.18 -15.15
N GLY A 495 -36.08 -30.18 -14.49
CA GLY A 495 -36.28 -30.77 -13.18
C GLY A 495 -35.51 -30.10 -12.05
N LEU A 496 -35.07 -28.84 -12.23
CA LEU A 496 -34.34 -28.11 -11.19
C LEU A 496 -35.28 -27.66 -10.08
N VAL A 497 -36.50 -27.27 -10.46
CA VAL A 497 -37.58 -26.83 -9.57
C VAL A 497 -38.87 -27.57 -9.92
N ASP A 498 -39.71 -27.85 -8.91
CA ASP A 498 -40.96 -28.58 -9.01
C ASP A 498 -42.08 -27.78 -8.33
N GLY A 499 -43.34 -28.09 -8.66
CA GLY A 499 -44.53 -27.49 -8.01
C GLY A 499 -45.18 -26.40 -8.83
N ASP A 500 -46.19 -25.75 -8.24
CA ASP A 500 -47.00 -24.69 -8.85
C ASP A 500 -46.63 -23.26 -8.40
N VAL A 501 -45.61 -23.15 -7.55
CA VAL A 501 -45.05 -21.86 -7.06
C VAL A 501 -43.55 -21.90 -7.27
N PHE A 502 -43.01 -20.91 -8.02
CA PHE A 502 -41.60 -20.82 -8.30
C PHE A 502 -40.78 -20.20 -7.13
N GLY A 503 -41.37 -19.24 -6.43
CA GLY A 503 -40.74 -18.57 -5.31
C GLY A 503 -39.49 -17.76 -5.71
N GLY A 504 -39.53 -17.05 -6.82
CA GLY A 504 -38.37 -16.40 -7.44
C GLY A 504 -37.60 -15.42 -6.54
N ASP A 505 -38.30 -14.76 -5.60
CA ASP A 505 -37.70 -13.80 -4.65
C ASP A 505 -37.14 -14.46 -3.39
N THR A 506 -37.28 -15.78 -3.25
CA THR A 506 -36.72 -16.52 -2.10
C THR A 506 -35.21 -16.44 -2.10
N PRO A 507 -34.55 -16.08 -0.98
CA PRO A 507 -33.09 -16.10 -0.87
C PRO A 507 -32.53 -17.49 -1.14
N CYS A 508 -31.53 -17.58 -2.01
CA CYS A 508 -30.96 -18.86 -2.42
C CYS A 508 -29.89 -19.36 -1.43
N THR A 509 -30.16 -20.51 -0.81
CA THR A 509 -29.22 -21.12 0.14
C THR A 509 -28.09 -21.89 -0.55
N ARG A 510 -27.00 -22.17 0.17
CA ARG A 510 -25.88 -22.98 -0.34
C ARG A 510 -26.32 -24.37 -0.75
N ALA A 511 -27.20 -25.00 0.04
CA ALA A 511 -27.78 -26.30 -0.30
C ALA A 511 -28.57 -26.24 -1.62
N ALA A 512 -29.38 -25.20 -1.82
CA ALA A 512 -30.13 -25.02 -3.06
C ALA A 512 -29.23 -24.88 -4.28
N VAL A 513 -28.17 -24.04 -4.18
CA VAL A 513 -27.21 -23.83 -5.29
C VAL A 513 -26.56 -25.14 -5.73
N VAL A 514 -25.98 -25.89 -4.80
CA VAL A 514 -25.31 -27.14 -5.16
C VAL A 514 -26.31 -28.20 -5.64
N THR A 515 -27.56 -28.16 -5.18
CA THR A 515 -28.63 -29.05 -5.65
C THR A 515 -29.02 -28.76 -7.09
N TYR A 516 -29.14 -27.48 -7.47
CA TYR A 516 -29.39 -27.10 -8.88
C TYR A 516 -28.25 -27.55 -9.79
N LEU A 517 -26.98 -27.32 -9.38
CA LEU A 517 -25.81 -27.75 -10.13
C LEU A 517 -25.73 -29.28 -10.26
N TRP A 518 -25.98 -30.01 -9.19
CA TRP A 518 -26.00 -31.47 -9.21
C TRP A 518 -27.11 -32.05 -10.10
N LYS A 519 -28.32 -31.47 -10.05
CA LYS A 519 -29.44 -31.85 -10.95
C LYS A 519 -29.09 -31.56 -12.40
N LEU A 520 -28.50 -30.40 -12.70
CA LEU A 520 -28.06 -30.03 -14.05
C LEU A 520 -26.96 -30.98 -14.59
N ALA A 521 -26.13 -31.54 -13.70
CA ALA A 521 -25.15 -32.57 -14.03
C ALA A 521 -25.75 -33.98 -14.23
N GLY A 522 -27.07 -34.11 -14.16
CA GLY A 522 -27.79 -35.38 -14.30
C GLY A 522 -27.92 -36.19 -13.03
N SER A 523 -27.82 -35.56 -11.87
CA SER A 523 -28.00 -36.15 -10.54
C SER A 523 -27.12 -37.41 -10.29
N PRO A 524 -25.80 -37.34 -10.51
CA PRO A 524 -24.92 -38.50 -10.40
C PRO A 524 -24.92 -39.05 -8.98
N GLU A 525 -25.04 -40.37 -8.84
CA GLU A 525 -24.94 -41.02 -7.54
C GLU A 525 -23.58 -40.75 -6.90
N THR A 526 -23.60 -40.29 -5.67
CA THR A 526 -22.39 -39.98 -4.89
C THR A 526 -22.58 -40.48 -3.47
N ALA A 527 -21.59 -41.21 -2.95
CA ALA A 527 -21.61 -41.67 -1.57
C ALA A 527 -21.66 -40.47 -0.63
N VAL A 528 -22.69 -40.40 0.21
CA VAL A 528 -22.84 -39.31 1.18
C VAL A 528 -21.68 -39.39 2.18
N SER A 529 -20.95 -38.28 2.30
CA SER A 529 -19.83 -38.17 3.23
C SER A 529 -20.30 -37.69 4.59
N SER A 530 -19.80 -38.30 5.66
CA SER A 530 -19.98 -37.80 7.03
C SER A 530 -19.05 -36.63 7.40
N GLN A 531 -18.40 -36.03 6.43
CA GLN A 531 -17.43 -34.95 6.66
C GLN A 531 -18.05 -33.73 7.35
N PHE A 532 -19.27 -33.35 6.96
CA PHE A 532 -19.94 -32.17 7.52
C PHE A 532 -20.95 -32.56 8.59
N THR A 533 -20.79 -32.04 9.80
CA THR A 533 -21.67 -32.31 10.94
C THR A 533 -23.04 -31.64 10.81
N ASP A 534 -23.17 -30.65 9.95
CA ASP A 534 -24.38 -29.88 9.66
C ASP A 534 -25.12 -30.35 8.39
N VAL A 535 -24.72 -31.49 7.81
CA VAL A 535 -25.39 -32.14 6.67
C VAL A 535 -25.83 -33.52 7.09
N PRO A 536 -27.12 -33.69 7.49
CA PRO A 536 -27.68 -35.01 7.81
C PRO A 536 -27.61 -35.93 6.58
N ALA A 537 -27.31 -37.20 6.80
CA ALA A 537 -27.17 -38.17 5.71
C ALA A 537 -28.48 -38.45 4.95
N ASP A 538 -29.61 -38.18 5.57
CA ASP A 538 -30.97 -38.30 5.03
C ASP A 538 -31.53 -36.98 4.47
N ALA A 539 -30.74 -35.88 4.49
CA ALA A 539 -31.16 -34.62 3.91
C ALA A 539 -31.29 -34.75 2.38
N GLU A 540 -32.32 -34.15 1.80
CA GLU A 540 -32.59 -34.17 0.35
C GLU A 540 -31.39 -33.67 -0.48
N TYR A 541 -30.62 -32.75 0.08
CA TYR A 541 -29.43 -32.16 -0.54
C TYR A 541 -28.11 -32.91 -0.23
N ALA A 542 -28.14 -33.99 0.57
CA ALA A 542 -26.91 -34.65 1.03
C ALA A 542 -26.05 -35.20 -0.12
N GLN A 543 -26.68 -35.81 -1.13
CA GLN A 543 -25.98 -36.29 -2.33
C GLN A 543 -25.42 -35.16 -3.16
N ALA A 544 -26.15 -34.06 -3.31
CA ALA A 544 -25.69 -32.86 -4.03
C ALA A 544 -24.46 -32.22 -3.35
N VAL A 545 -24.46 -32.15 -2.01
CA VAL A 545 -23.31 -31.69 -1.23
C VAL A 545 -22.10 -32.60 -1.43
N ALA A 546 -22.30 -33.93 -1.32
CA ALA A 546 -21.23 -34.90 -1.50
C ALA A 546 -20.63 -34.83 -2.93
N TRP A 547 -21.47 -34.69 -3.94
CA TRP A 547 -21.04 -34.47 -5.33
C TRP A 547 -20.26 -33.17 -5.47
N ALA A 548 -20.76 -32.07 -4.93
CA ALA A 548 -20.10 -30.76 -5.06
C ALA A 548 -18.71 -30.74 -4.42
N VAL A 549 -18.51 -31.48 -3.33
CA VAL A 549 -17.19 -31.65 -2.71
C VAL A 549 -16.28 -32.53 -3.57
N LYS A 550 -16.79 -33.63 -4.08
CA LYS A 550 -16.04 -34.59 -4.92
C LYS A 550 -15.54 -33.91 -6.22
N GLU A 551 -16.39 -33.12 -6.85
CA GLU A 551 -16.07 -32.43 -8.11
C GLU A 551 -15.33 -31.09 -7.87
N GLY A 552 -15.02 -30.73 -6.62
CA GLY A 552 -14.27 -29.52 -6.31
C GLY A 552 -15.07 -28.21 -6.45
N VAL A 553 -16.40 -28.31 -6.55
CA VAL A 553 -17.29 -27.12 -6.61
C VAL A 553 -17.22 -26.32 -5.31
N THR A 554 -17.08 -27.02 -4.18
CA THR A 554 -16.90 -26.40 -2.86
C THR A 554 -16.17 -27.33 -1.90
N ALA A 555 -15.43 -26.75 -0.95
CA ALA A 555 -14.80 -27.49 0.15
C ALA A 555 -15.57 -27.34 1.50
N GLY A 556 -16.73 -26.66 1.49
CA GLY A 556 -17.44 -26.26 2.71
C GLY A 556 -16.98 -24.88 3.22
N LEU A 557 -17.48 -24.51 4.40
CA LEU A 557 -17.05 -23.31 5.14
C LEU A 557 -15.85 -23.61 6.04
N SER A 558 -15.75 -24.83 6.49
CA SER A 558 -14.62 -25.39 7.25
C SER A 558 -14.49 -26.88 6.96
N ALA A 559 -13.51 -27.55 7.55
CA ALA A 559 -13.30 -28.99 7.38
C ALA A 559 -14.52 -29.83 7.74
N ASN A 560 -15.39 -29.37 8.62
CA ASN A 560 -16.55 -30.11 9.14
C ASN A 560 -17.88 -29.34 9.11
N THR A 561 -17.95 -28.19 8.42
CA THR A 561 -19.14 -27.34 8.31
C THR A 561 -19.39 -26.99 6.85
N PHE A 562 -20.56 -27.29 6.32
CA PHE A 562 -21.00 -26.92 4.98
C PHE A 562 -21.77 -25.59 4.95
N GLY A 563 -22.65 -25.35 5.94
CA GLY A 563 -23.55 -24.20 6.02
C GLY A 563 -24.73 -24.31 5.04
N PRO A 564 -25.55 -25.36 5.07
CA PRO A 564 -26.59 -25.60 4.06
C PRO A 564 -27.59 -24.46 3.94
N ASP A 565 -27.96 -23.84 5.06
CA ASP A 565 -28.98 -22.78 5.14
C ASP A 565 -28.39 -21.36 4.91
N ASN A 566 -27.07 -21.25 4.78
CA ASN A 566 -26.44 -19.94 4.53
C ASN A 566 -26.83 -19.42 3.14
N ILE A 567 -27.27 -18.16 3.08
CA ILE A 567 -27.62 -17.51 1.83
C ILE A 567 -26.35 -17.19 1.05
N CYS A 568 -26.33 -17.57 -0.23
CA CYS A 568 -25.20 -17.32 -1.10
C CYS A 568 -25.15 -15.87 -1.59
N THR A 569 -23.93 -15.33 -1.61
CA THR A 569 -23.63 -14.06 -2.28
C THR A 569 -23.39 -14.26 -3.77
N ARG A 570 -23.46 -13.17 -4.55
CA ARG A 570 -23.18 -13.21 -6.00
C ARG A 570 -21.79 -13.76 -6.31
N ALA A 571 -20.77 -13.37 -5.52
CA ALA A 571 -19.41 -13.88 -5.66
C ALA A 571 -19.34 -15.41 -5.45
N GLN A 572 -19.99 -15.91 -4.42
CA GLN A 572 -20.04 -17.35 -4.16
C GLN A 572 -20.74 -18.11 -5.27
N ILE A 573 -21.84 -17.57 -5.80
CA ILE A 573 -22.60 -18.22 -6.88
C ILE A 573 -21.75 -18.34 -8.15
N VAL A 574 -21.14 -17.27 -8.66
CA VAL A 574 -20.32 -17.34 -9.87
C VAL A 574 -19.10 -18.24 -9.66
N THR A 575 -18.59 -18.35 -8.42
CA THR A 575 -17.50 -19.29 -8.09
C THR A 575 -17.96 -20.74 -8.19
N PHE A 576 -19.14 -21.08 -7.66
CA PHE A 576 -19.70 -22.42 -7.79
C PHE A 576 -20.04 -22.76 -9.24
N LEU A 577 -20.61 -21.80 -9.99
CA LEU A 577 -20.90 -22.01 -11.39
C LEU A 577 -19.63 -22.29 -12.20
N LYS A 578 -18.59 -21.46 -12.02
CA LYS A 578 -17.32 -21.69 -12.70
C LYS A 578 -16.75 -23.06 -12.37
N ALA A 579 -16.69 -23.42 -11.10
CA ALA A 579 -16.12 -24.70 -10.67
C ALA A 579 -16.92 -25.93 -11.16
N ALA A 580 -18.23 -25.77 -11.41
CA ALA A 580 -19.08 -26.86 -11.88
C ALA A 580 -19.18 -26.96 -13.41
N LEU A 581 -18.92 -25.88 -14.15
CA LEU A 581 -19.22 -25.78 -15.59
C LEU A 581 -17.98 -25.50 -16.46
N ASP A 582 -16.82 -25.19 -15.87
CA ASP A 582 -15.55 -24.92 -16.56
C ASP A 582 -14.63 -26.14 -16.47
#